data_b173bf48da02248dccad173280096aba
#
_entry.id   b173bf48da02248dccad173280096aba
#
_cell.length_a   1.000
_cell.length_b   1.000
_cell.length_c   1.000
_cell.angle_alpha   90.00
_cell.angle_beta   90.00
_cell.angle_gamma   90.00
#
_symmetry.space_group_name_H-M   'P 1'
#
loop_
_entity.id
_entity.type
_entity.pdbx_description
1 polymer ?
#
loop_
_entity_poly.entity_id
_entity_poly.type
_entity_poly.pdbx_seq_one_letter_code
_entity_poly.pdbx_strand_id
1 'polypeptide(L)'
;MPDKGNAIVHIEAQVGDEMIARRLDATPAENLTHFEVSPGRHSMELGIVARGYQKSQRRCVATLEYSAFAADEFYTLIESRSGADVKVTLFDSKGKALAQTDKVPCL
;
A
#
# COMPACT_ATOMS: atom_id res chain seq x y z
N MET A 1 -3.12 19.86 -2.03
CA MET A 1 -2.71 19.79 -0.63
C MET A 1 -3.64 18.90 0.15
N PRO A 2 -3.13 18.07 1.05
CA PRO A 2 -4.01 17.29 1.91
C PRO A 2 -4.80 18.21 2.85
N ASP A 3 -5.98 17.73 3.25
CA ASP A 3 -6.74 18.45 4.25
C ASP A 3 -5.97 18.50 5.57
N LYS A 4 -6.15 19.58 6.29
CA LYS A 4 -5.46 19.76 7.56
C LYS A 4 -5.84 18.63 8.53
N GLY A 5 -4.83 18.00 9.10
CA GLY A 5 -5.01 16.90 10.04
C GLY A 5 -5.01 15.52 9.40
N ASN A 6 -5.03 15.42 8.07
CA ASN A 6 -4.96 14.12 7.40
C ASN A 6 -3.51 13.68 7.21
N ALA A 7 -3.31 12.37 7.14
CA ALA A 7 -2.03 11.77 6.83
C ALA A 7 -1.96 11.41 5.35
N ILE A 8 -0.75 11.38 4.81
CA ILE A 8 -0.50 10.96 3.43
C ILE A 8 0.25 9.63 3.45
N VAL A 9 -0.24 8.67 2.68
CA VAL A 9 0.36 7.35 2.54
C VAL A 9 0.82 7.18 1.10
N HIS A 10 2.13 7.26 0.88
CA HIS A 10 2.73 7.03 -0.43
C HIS A 10 2.84 5.55 -0.74
N ILE A 11 2.93 5.23 -2.01
CA ILE A 11 3.01 3.85 -2.49
C ILE A 11 4.30 3.68 -3.27
N GLU A 12 5.07 2.63 -2.94
CA GLU A 12 6.30 2.29 -3.65
C GLU A 12 6.27 0.83 -4.10
N ALA A 13 6.31 0.61 -5.41
CA ALA A 13 6.37 -0.72 -5.97
C ALA A 13 7.82 -1.23 -6.02
N GLN A 14 7.97 -2.54 -6.03
CA GLN A 14 9.24 -3.21 -6.32
C GLN A 14 9.67 -2.84 -7.75
N VAL A 15 10.97 -2.75 -7.98
CA VAL A 15 11.50 -2.44 -9.32
C VAL A 15 10.97 -3.47 -10.33
N GLY A 16 10.39 -2.95 -11.41
CA GLY A 16 9.78 -3.78 -12.46
C GLY A 16 8.31 -4.10 -12.24
N ASP A 17 7.79 -3.85 -11.06
CA ASP A 17 6.37 -4.05 -10.74
C ASP A 17 5.61 -2.73 -10.75
N GLU A 18 4.28 -2.82 -10.73
CA GLU A 18 3.41 -1.66 -10.58
C GLU A 18 2.50 -1.87 -9.37
N MET A 19 2.26 -0.81 -8.62
CA MET A 19 1.33 -0.83 -7.50
C MET A 19 0.50 0.45 -7.52
N ILE A 20 -0.82 0.29 -7.43
CA ILE A 20 -1.74 1.42 -7.42
C ILE A 20 -2.68 1.34 -6.23
N ALA A 21 -3.13 2.51 -5.78
CA ALA A 21 -4.18 2.61 -4.79
C ALA A 21 -5.53 2.29 -5.45
N ARG A 22 -6.30 1.38 -4.87
CA ARG A 22 -7.60 0.98 -5.41
C ARG A 22 -8.77 1.44 -4.55
N ARG A 23 -8.73 1.14 -3.26
CA ARG A 23 -9.82 1.48 -2.35
C ARG A 23 -9.29 1.90 -1.00
N LEU A 24 -10.00 2.83 -0.38
CA LEU A 24 -9.79 3.25 0.99
C LEU A 24 -11.10 3.01 1.74
N ASP A 25 -11.08 2.14 2.75
CA ASP A 25 -12.26 1.80 3.55
C ASP A 25 -13.47 1.44 2.67
N ALA A 26 -13.25 0.58 1.66
CA ALA A 26 -14.26 0.11 0.70
C ALA A 26 -14.76 1.17 -0.28
N THR A 27 -14.20 2.37 -0.28
CA THR A 27 -14.51 3.44 -1.22
C THR A 27 -13.40 3.53 -2.27
N PRO A 28 -13.71 3.71 -3.55
CA PRO A 28 -12.65 3.86 -4.56
C PRO A 28 -11.68 4.98 -4.20
N ALA A 29 -10.39 4.73 -4.38
CA ALA A 29 -9.35 5.72 -4.09
C ALA A 29 -9.46 6.90 -5.05
N GLU A 30 -9.30 8.10 -4.53
CA GLU A 30 -9.34 9.32 -5.34
C GLU A 30 -8.11 9.47 -6.22
N ASN A 31 -7.03 8.78 -5.85
CA ASN A 31 -5.73 8.93 -6.48
C ASN A 31 -5.09 7.55 -6.60
N LEU A 32 -4.35 7.32 -7.69
CA LEU A 32 -3.71 6.02 -7.91
C LEU A 32 -2.33 5.91 -7.25
N THR A 33 -1.75 7.03 -6.84
CA THR A 33 -0.36 7.09 -6.38
C THR A 33 -0.21 7.24 -4.87
N HIS A 34 -1.27 7.58 -4.18
CA HIS A 34 -1.23 7.73 -2.73
C HIS A 34 -2.63 7.68 -2.13
N PHE A 35 -2.69 7.50 -0.82
CA PHE A 35 -3.92 7.66 -0.05
C PHE A 35 -3.80 8.88 0.85
N GLU A 36 -4.90 9.59 1.02
CA GLU A 36 -5.04 10.59 2.06
C GLU A 36 -6.03 10.05 3.09
N VAL A 37 -5.59 9.90 4.35
CA VAL A 37 -6.38 9.25 5.39
C VAL A 37 -6.54 10.17 6.60
N SER A 38 -7.73 10.16 7.19
CA SER A 38 -7.95 10.82 8.48
C SER A 38 -7.23 10.04 9.59
N PRO A 39 -6.98 10.67 10.76
CA PRO A 39 -6.41 9.93 11.88
C PRO A 39 -7.28 8.76 12.30
N GLY A 40 -6.66 7.69 12.77
CA GLY A 40 -7.35 6.52 13.27
C GLY A 40 -7.16 5.30 12.39
N ARG A 41 -8.17 4.42 12.36
CA ARG A 41 -8.11 3.14 11.67
C ARG A 41 -8.58 3.26 10.22
N HIS A 42 -7.81 2.63 9.32
CA HIS A 42 -8.17 2.56 7.91
C HIS A 42 -7.73 1.23 7.31
N SER A 43 -8.46 0.80 6.28
CA SER A 43 -8.14 -0.34 5.45
C SER A 43 -7.84 0.16 4.05
N MET A 44 -6.70 -0.26 3.48
CA MET A 44 -6.26 0.16 2.16
C MET A 44 -6.13 -1.04 1.24
N GLU A 45 -6.76 -0.97 0.07
CA GLU A 45 -6.67 -2.00 -0.94
C GLU A 45 -5.77 -1.51 -2.07
N LEU A 46 -4.81 -2.34 -2.45
CA LEU A 46 -3.80 -2.04 -3.46
C LEU A 46 -3.89 -3.05 -4.60
N GLY A 47 -3.77 -2.56 -5.82
CA GLY A 47 -3.60 -3.41 -6.98
C GLY A 47 -2.14 -3.48 -7.35
N ILE A 48 -1.63 -4.69 -7.54
CA ILE A 48 -0.22 -4.92 -7.86
C ILE A 48 -0.14 -5.73 -9.15
N VAL A 49 0.70 -5.29 -10.07
CA VAL A 49 1.09 -6.11 -11.22
C VAL A 49 2.52 -6.55 -10.97
N ALA A 50 2.68 -7.82 -10.62
CA ALA A 50 3.98 -8.41 -10.36
C ALA A 50 4.51 -9.06 -11.63
N ARG A 51 5.69 -8.62 -12.07
CA ARG A 51 6.33 -9.16 -13.26
C ARG A 51 7.28 -10.27 -12.88
N GLY A 52 6.96 -11.46 -13.33
CA GLY A 52 7.78 -12.63 -13.06
C GLY A 52 8.82 -12.87 -14.13
N TYR A 53 9.46 -14.02 -14.03
CA TYR A 53 10.44 -14.50 -14.98
C TYR A 53 9.78 -14.74 -16.36
N GLN A 54 10.52 -14.51 -17.44
CA GLN A 54 10.07 -14.77 -18.81
C GLN A 54 8.79 -14.02 -19.20
N LYS A 55 8.68 -12.78 -18.79
CA LYS A 55 7.56 -11.89 -19.15
C LYS A 55 6.21 -12.29 -18.56
N SER A 56 6.18 -13.24 -17.63
CA SER A 56 4.93 -13.55 -16.96
C SER A 56 4.48 -12.38 -16.10
N GLN A 57 3.17 -12.15 -16.04
CA GLN A 57 2.58 -11.13 -15.20
C GLN A 57 1.55 -11.77 -14.29
N ARG A 58 1.52 -11.32 -13.05
CA ARG A 58 0.51 -11.73 -12.09
C ARG A 58 -0.15 -10.48 -11.51
N ARG A 59 -1.46 -10.54 -11.41
CA ARG A 59 -2.24 -9.47 -10.77
C ARG A 59 -2.55 -9.88 -9.35
N CYS A 60 -2.18 -9.03 -8.42
CA CYS A 60 -2.36 -9.28 -7.00
C CYS A 60 -3.18 -8.17 -6.38
N VAL A 61 -3.96 -8.52 -5.36
CA VAL A 61 -4.73 -7.54 -4.59
C VAL A 61 -4.29 -7.67 -3.14
N ALA A 62 -3.72 -6.61 -2.60
CA ALA A 62 -3.27 -6.55 -1.23
C ALA A 62 -4.22 -5.68 -0.42
N THR A 63 -4.56 -6.12 0.79
CA THR A 63 -5.32 -5.30 1.73
C THR A 63 -4.50 -5.17 3.00
N LEU A 64 -4.26 -3.92 3.41
CA LEU A 64 -3.52 -3.63 4.63
C LEU A 64 -4.36 -2.76 5.54
N GLU A 65 -4.47 -3.18 6.79
CA GLU A 65 -5.16 -2.40 7.83
C GLU A 65 -4.16 -1.89 8.84
N TYR A 66 -4.38 -0.66 9.29
CA TYR A 66 -3.61 -0.08 10.38
C TYR A 66 -4.54 0.79 11.23
N SER A 67 -4.38 0.70 12.54
CA SER A 67 -5.35 1.26 13.48
C SER A 67 -4.98 2.64 14.03
N ALA A 68 -3.78 3.15 13.77
CA ALA A 68 -3.27 4.30 14.51
C ALA A 68 -2.59 5.35 13.62
N PHE A 69 -3.18 5.65 12.46
CA PHE A 69 -2.69 6.75 11.63
C PHE A 69 -2.77 8.06 12.41
N ALA A 70 -1.67 8.80 12.43
CA ALA A 70 -1.58 10.07 13.15
C ALA A 70 -1.78 11.25 12.20
N ALA A 71 -2.37 12.32 12.73
CA ALA A 71 -2.60 13.53 11.96
C ALA A 71 -1.29 14.13 11.46
N ASP A 72 -1.32 14.66 10.24
CA ASP A 72 -0.21 15.39 9.62
C ASP A 72 1.08 14.60 9.45
N GLU A 73 0.99 13.26 9.47
CA GLU A 73 2.14 12.38 9.30
C GLU A 73 2.21 11.82 7.88
N PHE A 74 3.42 11.41 7.51
CA PHE A 74 3.66 10.75 6.23
C PHE A 74 4.03 9.29 6.45
N TYR A 75 3.46 8.43 5.62
CA TYR A 75 3.69 6.99 5.66
C TYR A 75 4.04 6.51 4.27
N THR A 76 4.62 5.32 4.17
CA THR A 76 4.94 4.69 2.89
C THR A 76 4.55 3.22 2.93
N LEU A 77 3.86 2.78 1.87
CA LEU A 77 3.57 1.37 1.62
C LEU A 77 4.60 0.88 0.61
N ILE A 78 5.37 -0.12 1.00
CA ILE A 78 6.45 -0.65 0.15
C ILE A 78 6.16 -2.10 -0.15
N GLU A 79 6.14 -2.42 -1.45
CA GLU A 79 6.04 -3.79 -1.91
C GLU A 79 7.39 -4.48 -1.80
N SER A 80 7.40 -5.72 -1.30
CA SER A 80 8.59 -6.56 -1.30
C SER A 80 8.21 -7.96 -1.78
N ARG A 81 9.21 -8.73 -2.19
CA ARG A 81 9.02 -10.11 -2.64
C ARG A 81 9.94 -11.04 -1.88
N SER A 82 9.43 -12.24 -1.59
CA SER A 82 10.20 -13.33 -1.07
C SER A 82 9.88 -14.55 -1.95
N GLY A 83 10.75 -14.84 -2.90
CA GLY A 83 10.46 -15.84 -3.93
C GLY A 83 9.27 -15.39 -4.78
N ALA A 84 8.22 -16.20 -4.84
CA ALA A 84 7.01 -15.88 -5.58
C ALA A 84 5.97 -15.11 -4.77
N ASP A 85 6.22 -14.91 -3.47
CA ASP A 85 5.28 -14.25 -2.58
C ASP A 85 5.49 -12.74 -2.59
N VAL A 86 4.37 -12.02 -2.66
CA VAL A 86 4.34 -10.56 -2.61
C VAL A 86 3.84 -10.13 -1.24
N LYS A 87 4.49 -9.13 -0.65
CA LYS A 87 4.08 -8.53 0.62
C LYS A 87 4.13 -7.03 0.52
N VAL A 88 3.28 -6.37 1.30
CA VAL A 88 3.28 -4.91 1.42
C VAL A 88 3.46 -4.57 2.90
N THR A 89 4.38 -3.67 3.17
CA THR A 89 4.67 -3.22 4.53
C THR A 89 4.44 -1.72 4.64
N LEU A 90 3.79 -1.31 5.71
CA LEU A 90 3.58 0.10 6.03
C LEU A 90 4.70 0.60 6.93
N PHE A 91 5.36 1.67 6.50
CA PHE A 91 6.41 2.33 7.27
C PHE A 91 5.98 3.74 7.66
N ASP A 92 6.45 4.20 8.81
CA ASP A 92 6.30 5.61 9.19
C ASP A 92 7.42 6.45 8.54
N SER A 93 7.41 7.75 8.81
CA SER A 93 8.40 8.68 8.23
C SER A 93 9.81 8.44 8.74
N LYS A 94 9.97 7.68 9.82
CA LYS A 94 11.27 7.32 10.38
C LYS A 94 11.77 5.97 9.90
N GLY A 95 11.00 5.31 9.03
CA GLY A 95 11.37 4.00 8.50
C GLY A 95 11.02 2.83 9.39
N LYS A 96 10.20 3.04 10.41
CA LYS A 96 9.76 1.96 11.28
C LYS A 96 8.59 1.22 10.65
N ALA A 97 8.66 -0.10 10.58
CA ALA A 97 7.57 -0.94 10.09
C ALA A 97 6.43 -0.97 11.11
N LEU A 98 5.23 -0.62 10.67
CA LEU A 98 4.06 -0.53 11.53
C LEU A 98 3.06 -1.66 11.31
N ALA A 99 2.95 -2.14 10.08
CA ALA A 99 2.02 -3.19 9.71
C ALA A 99 2.51 -3.85 8.43
N GLN A 100 2.10 -5.09 8.21
CA GLN A 100 2.49 -5.86 7.04
C GLN A 100 1.34 -6.76 6.64
N THR A 101 1.16 -6.94 5.33
CA THR A 101 0.18 -7.90 4.83
C THR A 101 0.67 -9.32 5.08
N ASP A 102 -0.27 -10.25 5.18
CA ASP A 102 0.02 -11.65 5.00
C ASP A 102 0.30 -11.93 3.53
N LYS A 103 0.36 -13.21 3.15
CA LYS A 103 0.52 -13.60 1.76
C LYS A 103 -0.55 -12.96 0.88
N VAL A 104 -0.13 -12.17 -0.10
CA VAL A 104 -1.03 -11.44 -0.98
C VAL A 104 -1.57 -12.39 -2.06
N PRO A 105 -2.90 -12.48 -2.22
CA PRO A 105 -3.46 -13.32 -3.27
C PRO A 105 -3.18 -12.76 -4.66
N CYS A 106 -2.75 -13.62 -5.54
CA CYS A 106 -2.46 -13.30 -6.94
C CYS A 106 -3.18 -14.26 -7.88
N LEU A 107 -3.58 -13.72 -9.01
CA LEU A 107 -4.21 -14.51 -10.08
C LEU A 107 -3.18 -15.05 -11.06
#